data_5d35cef8ab53f7a96e0dd599990ebe05
#
_entry.id   5d35cef8ab53f7a96e0dd599990ebe05
#
_cell.length_a   1.000
_cell.length_b   1.000
_cell.length_c   1.000
_cell.angle_alpha   90.00
_cell.angle_beta   90.00
_cell.angle_gamma   90.00
#
_symmetry.space_group_name_H-M   'P 1'
#
loop_
_entity.id
_entity.type
_entity.pdbx_description
1 polymer ?
#
loop_
_entity_poly.entity_id
_entity_poly.type
_entity_poly.pdbx_seq_one_letter_code
_entity_poly.pdbx_strand_id
1 'polypeptide(L)'
;MDNASSNDGTIKFLETVTKDWKGTILEHKFLYMRCCAHILNLIVGDGLKERDSSITKVCDAVRYVKSSPNRFQTFKDYVKTLGIESKSLLCLDIATRWNSTYIMLKSSVKFEKAFLRMNFEDKGYNTYFHRKQTSGGFGSSRCECFL
;
A
#
# COMPACT_ATOMS: atom_id res chain seq x y z
N MET A 1 19.37 6.78 4.91
CA MET A 1 19.50 5.42 4.34
C MET A 1 18.34 4.58 4.85
N ASP A 2 17.83 3.62 4.07
CA ASP A 2 16.88 2.64 4.58
C ASP A 2 17.58 1.63 5.52
N ASN A 3 16.82 0.71 6.12
CA ASN A 3 17.37 -0.25 7.08
C ASN A 3 17.80 -1.58 6.43
N ALA A 4 18.17 -1.56 5.14
CA ALA A 4 18.64 -2.75 4.45
C ALA A 4 20.00 -3.19 5.00
N SER A 5 20.22 -4.49 5.15
CA SER A 5 21.46 -5.07 5.66
C SER A 5 22.70 -4.73 4.78
N SER A 6 22.47 -4.45 3.50
CA SER A 6 23.53 -3.97 2.60
C SER A 6 24.14 -2.63 3.06
N ASN A 7 23.37 -1.78 3.74
CA ASN A 7 23.85 -0.52 4.27
C ASN A 7 24.80 -0.71 5.45
N ASP A 8 24.63 -1.79 6.24
CA ASP A 8 25.52 -2.08 7.38
C ASP A 8 26.97 -2.31 6.91
N GLY A 9 27.15 -2.98 5.77
CA GLY A 9 28.46 -3.16 5.15
C GLY A 9 29.09 -1.84 4.70
N THR A 10 28.29 -0.96 4.07
CA THR A 10 28.73 0.36 3.64
C THR A 10 29.15 1.23 4.82
N ILE A 11 28.38 1.20 5.91
CA ILE A 11 28.71 1.98 7.12
C ILE A 11 30.01 1.50 7.76
N LYS A 12 30.18 0.18 7.92
CA LYS A 12 31.44 -0.40 8.43
C LYS A 12 32.65 -0.02 7.56
N PHE A 13 32.48 -0.04 6.25
CA PHE A 13 33.53 0.41 5.33
C PHE A 13 33.87 1.89 5.55
N LEU A 14 32.85 2.77 5.63
CA LEU A 14 33.03 4.20 5.88
C LEU A 14 33.73 4.45 7.23
N GLU A 15 33.31 3.76 8.28
CA GLU A 15 33.96 3.82 9.60
C GLU A 15 35.44 3.47 9.51
N THR A 16 35.79 2.43 8.75
CA THR A 16 37.17 2.00 8.56
C THR A 16 37.99 3.03 7.79
N VAL A 17 37.45 3.57 6.71
CA VAL A 17 38.17 4.57 5.87
C VAL A 17 38.32 5.90 6.55
N THR A 18 37.35 6.30 7.39
CA THR A 18 37.37 7.62 8.07
C THR A 18 37.90 7.57 9.50
N LYS A 19 38.40 6.41 9.93
CA LYS A 19 38.90 6.20 11.30
C LYS A 19 39.97 7.21 11.72
N ASP A 20 40.86 7.55 10.80
CA ASP A 20 41.98 8.46 11.05
C ASP A 20 41.63 9.93 10.75
N TRP A 21 40.39 10.23 10.37
CA TRP A 21 39.98 11.62 10.14
C TRP A 21 39.70 12.36 11.45
N LYS A 22 40.54 13.34 11.78
CA LYS A 22 40.36 14.21 12.95
C LYS A 22 39.08 15.05 12.95
N GLY A 23 38.30 15.02 11.90
CA GLY A 23 37.04 15.77 11.73
C GLY A 23 35.77 14.98 12.03
N THR A 24 35.86 13.72 12.43
CA THR A 24 34.67 12.91 12.76
C THR A 24 34.15 13.30 14.16
N ILE A 25 32.90 13.76 14.17
CA ILE A 25 32.22 14.14 15.40
C ILE A 25 31.74 12.86 16.12
N LEU A 26 32.08 12.76 17.43
CA LEU A 26 31.67 11.69 18.34
C LEU A 26 32.02 10.27 17.81
N GLU A 27 33.21 10.09 17.24
CA GLU A 27 33.75 8.79 16.85
C GLU A 27 32.77 7.96 16.01
N HIS A 28 32.17 8.58 15.01
CA HIS A 28 31.18 7.97 14.10
C HIS A 28 29.85 7.53 14.72
N LYS A 29 29.56 7.83 15.99
CA LYS A 29 28.36 7.39 16.70
C LYS A 29 27.05 7.74 16.00
N PHE A 30 27.04 8.78 15.15
CA PHE A 30 25.87 9.22 14.39
C PHE A 30 26.05 9.07 12.88
N LEU A 31 27.06 8.33 12.42
CA LEU A 31 27.26 8.09 10.99
C LEU A 31 26.08 7.34 10.36
N TYR A 32 25.42 6.49 11.14
CA TYR A 32 24.26 5.73 10.71
C TYR A 32 23.03 6.03 11.57
N MET A 33 22.08 6.74 11.00
CA MET A 33 20.74 6.89 11.56
C MET A 33 19.75 6.04 10.78
N ARG A 34 19.06 5.16 11.47
CA ARG A 34 18.01 4.33 10.88
C ARG A 34 16.85 5.21 10.37
N CYS A 35 16.32 4.85 9.22
CA CYS A 35 15.18 5.57 8.63
C CYS A 35 13.92 5.36 9.49
N CYS A 36 13.49 6.40 10.19
CA CYS A 36 12.27 6.35 11.01
C CYS A 36 11.03 6.01 10.18
N ALA A 37 10.95 6.47 8.93
CA ALA A 37 9.84 6.15 8.03
C ALA A 37 9.78 4.65 7.72
N HIS A 38 10.92 3.99 7.56
CA HIS A 38 10.98 2.55 7.37
C HIS A 38 10.54 1.78 8.61
N ILE A 39 11.01 2.18 9.79
CA ILE A 39 10.60 1.57 11.06
C ILE A 39 9.10 1.73 11.26
N LEU A 40 8.57 2.93 11.04
CA LEU A 40 7.15 3.21 11.14
C LEU A 40 6.34 2.34 10.17
N ASN A 41 6.81 2.16 8.94
CA ASN A 41 6.16 1.29 7.95
C ASN A 41 6.11 -0.18 8.41
N LEU A 42 7.17 -0.68 9.03
CA LEU A 42 7.18 -2.04 9.60
C LEU A 42 6.17 -2.17 10.73
N ILE A 43 6.15 -1.22 11.68
CA ILE A 43 5.19 -1.22 12.81
C ILE A 43 3.75 -1.18 12.30
N VAL A 44 3.45 -0.28 11.36
CA VAL A 44 2.11 -0.18 10.76
C VAL A 44 1.76 -1.46 10.00
N GLY A 45 2.72 -2.03 9.24
CA GLY A 45 2.54 -3.30 8.53
C GLY A 45 2.21 -4.45 9.49
N ASP A 46 2.88 -4.53 10.62
CA ASP A 46 2.61 -5.56 11.64
C ASP A 46 1.26 -5.35 12.31
N GLY A 47 0.90 -4.11 12.66
CA GLY A 47 -0.41 -3.80 13.23
C GLY A 47 -1.59 -4.02 12.27
N LEU A 48 -1.37 -3.95 10.96
CA LEU A 48 -2.38 -4.22 9.95
C LEU A 48 -2.57 -5.72 9.66
N LYS A 49 -1.63 -6.59 10.02
CA LYS A 49 -1.72 -8.05 9.78
C LYS A 49 -2.95 -8.68 10.41
N GLU A 50 -3.36 -8.23 11.60
CA GLU A 50 -4.56 -8.73 12.27
C GLU A 50 -5.86 -8.39 11.53
N ARG A 51 -5.85 -7.37 10.68
CA ARG A 51 -7.00 -6.89 9.88
C ARG A 51 -6.85 -7.14 8.38
N ASP A 52 -5.91 -7.99 8.02
CA ASP A 52 -5.49 -8.22 6.63
C ASP A 52 -6.66 -8.64 5.72
N SER A 53 -7.61 -9.44 6.20
CA SER A 53 -8.75 -9.89 5.40
C SER A 53 -9.65 -8.74 4.93
N SER A 54 -9.90 -7.75 5.77
CA SER A 54 -10.74 -6.59 5.41
C SER A 54 -10.01 -5.64 4.47
N ILE A 55 -8.73 -5.40 4.74
CA ILE A 55 -7.88 -4.55 3.90
C ILE A 55 -7.72 -5.19 2.52
N THR A 56 -7.48 -6.50 2.47
CA THR A 56 -7.37 -7.26 1.22
C THR A 56 -8.65 -7.16 0.39
N LYS A 57 -9.83 -7.25 0.99
CA LYS A 57 -11.11 -7.06 0.28
C LYS A 57 -11.21 -5.67 -0.33
N VAL A 58 -10.81 -4.63 0.38
CA VAL A 58 -10.81 -3.26 -0.16
C VAL A 58 -9.79 -3.12 -1.29
N CYS A 59 -8.58 -3.66 -1.13
CA CYS A 59 -7.57 -3.72 -2.19
C CYS A 59 -8.12 -4.37 -3.45
N ASP A 60 -8.77 -5.51 -3.30
CA ASP A 60 -9.32 -6.26 -4.42
C ASP A 60 -10.47 -5.52 -5.12
N ALA A 61 -11.30 -4.82 -4.34
CA ALA A 61 -12.36 -3.97 -4.90
C ALA A 61 -11.77 -2.83 -5.75
N VAL A 62 -10.75 -2.14 -5.24
CA VAL A 62 -10.07 -1.07 -5.97
C VAL A 62 -9.36 -1.60 -7.22
N ARG A 63 -8.71 -2.76 -7.11
CA ARG A 63 -8.07 -3.43 -8.27
C ARG A 63 -9.08 -3.80 -9.33
N TYR A 64 -10.22 -4.39 -8.95
CA TYR A 64 -11.26 -4.74 -9.88
C TYR A 64 -11.73 -3.53 -10.69
N VAL A 65 -12.01 -2.41 -10.02
CA VAL A 65 -12.41 -1.17 -10.67
C VAL A 65 -11.34 -0.68 -11.63
N LYS A 66 -10.07 -0.71 -11.22
CA LYS A 66 -8.95 -0.19 -12.01
C LYS A 66 -8.41 -1.16 -13.06
N SER A 67 -8.81 -2.41 -13.06
CA SER A 67 -8.33 -3.42 -14.01
C SER A 67 -8.81 -3.21 -15.46
N SER A 68 -9.81 -2.37 -15.68
CA SER A 68 -10.33 -2.07 -17.03
C SER A 68 -10.83 -0.62 -17.11
N PRO A 69 -10.53 0.09 -18.20
CA PRO A 69 -11.06 1.44 -18.45
C PRO A 69 -12.60 1.49 -18.38
N ASN A 70 -13.28 0.47 -18.92
CA ASN A 70 -14.74 0.39 -18.89
C ASN A 70 -15.29 0.29 -17.47
N ARG A 71 -14.71 -0.59 -16.62
CA ARG A 71 -15.11 -0.72 -15.21
C ARG A 71 -14.89 0.58 -14.44
N PHE A 72 -13.76 1.23 -14.70
CA PHE A 72 -13.45 2.52 -14.09
C PHE A 72 -14.43 3.60 -14.52
N GLN A 73 -14.85 3.61 -15.78
CA GLN A 73 -15.85 4.55 -16.28
C GLN A 73 -17.24 4.29 -15.65
N THR A 74 -17.68 3.04 -15.62
CA THR A 74 -18.93 2.63 -14.95
C THR A 74 -18.92 3.06 -13.47
N PHE A 75 -17.79 2.84 -12.78
CA PHE A 75 -17.64 3.29 -11.40
C PHE A 75 -17.78 4.80 -11.26
N LYS A 76 -17.18 5.58 -12.16
CA LYS A 76 -17.34 7.05 -12.18
C LYS A 76 -18.78 7.48 -12.39
N ASP A 77 -19.52 6.76 -13.22
CA ASP A 77 -20.92 7.02 -13.47
C ASP A 77 -21.76 6.76 -12.22
N TYR A 78 -21.47 5.70 -11.46
CA TYR A 78 -22.09 5.48 -10.15
C TYR A 78 -21.75 6.61 -9.16
N VAL A 79 -20.50 7.05 -9.10
CA VAL A 79 -20.08 8.17 -8.24
C VAL A 79 -20.85 9.43 -8.56
N LYS A 80 -21.03 9.75 -9.86
CA LYS A 80 -21.82 10.91 -10.33
C LYS A 80 -23.30 10.79 -9.95
N THR A 81 -23.90 9.63 -10.23
CA THR A 81 -25.33 9.37 -9.95
C THR A 81 -25.63 9.45 -8.45
N LEU A 82 -24.67 9.07 -7.59
CA LEU A 82 -24.80 9.14 -6.13
C LEU A 82 -24.46 10.54 -5.56
N GLY A 83 -24.08 11.49 -6.40
CA GLY A 83 -23.74 12.85 -5.97
C GLY A 83 -22.51 12.91 -5.05
N ILE A 84 -21.58 11.95 -5.18
CA ILE A 84 -20.37 11.93 -4.35
C ILE A 84 -19.37 12.96 -4.89
N GLU A 85 -19.29 14.10 -4.22
CA GLU A 85 -18.29 15.12 -4.53
C GLU A 85 -16.91 14.70 -4.00
N SER A 86 -16.03 14.26 -4.87
CA SER A 86 -14.64 13.96 -4.51
C SER A 86 -13.68 14.40 -5.61
N LYS A 87 -12.77 15.30 -5.26
CA LYS A 87 -11.66 15.72 -6.14
C LYS A 87 -10.60 14.60 -6.27
N SER A 88 -10.56 13.67 -5.33
CA SER A 88 -9.60 12.55 -5.34
C SER A 88 -10.24 11.30 -5.95
N LEU A 89 -9.53 10.68 -6.89
CA LEU A 89 -9.89 9.37 -7.44
C LEU A 89 -9.44 8.25 -6.50
N LEU A 90 -9.95 7.04 -6.74
CA LEU A 90 -9.48 5.82 -6.07
C LEU A 90 -7.96 5.67 -6.26
N CYS A 91 -7.26 5.45 -5.17
CA CYS A 91 -5.83 5.16 -5.16
C CYS A 91 -5.60 3.65 -4.99
N LEU A 92 -4.61 3.10 -5.71
CA LEU A 92 -4.14 1.74 -5.48
C LEU A 92 -3.15 1.73 -4.32
N ASP A 93 -3.11 0.64 -3.59
CA ASP A 93 -2.05 0.37 -2.64
C ASP A 93 -0.75 0.00 -3.38
N ILE A 94 0.34 0.67 -3.06
CA ILE A 94 1.67 0.47 -3.65
C ILE A 94 2.60 0.05 -2.53
N ALA A 95 3.04 -1.20 -2.55
CA ALA A 95 3.83 -1.81 -1.48
C ALA A 95 5.11 -1.03 -1.10
N THR A 96 5.71 -0.33 -2.06
CA THR A 96 6.91 0.49 -1.85
C THR A 96 6.66 1.84 -1.19
N ARG A 97 5.38 2.27 -1.04
CA ARG A 97 5.02 3.55 -0.44
C ARG A 97 4.39 3.33 0.92
N TRP A 98 5.08 3.72 1.97
CA TRP A 98 4.66 3.54 3.37
C TRP A 98 3.24 4.05 3.71
N ASN A 99 2.73 5.04 2.98
CA ASN A 99 1.43 5.67 3.23
C ASN A 99 0.33 5.23 2.25
N SER A 100 0.61 4.31 1.33
CA SER A 100 -0.32 4.01 0.23
C SER A 100 -1.56 3.25 0.71
N THR A 101 -1.41 2.32 1.64
CA THR A 101 -2.55 1.59 2.24
C THR A 101 -3.52 2.56 2.92
N TYR A 102 -3.00 3.51 3.71
CA TYR A 102 -3.84 4.52 4.34
C TYR A 102 -4.58 5.40 3.32
N ILE A 103 -3.87 5.87 2.28
CA ILE A 103 -4.47 6.70 1.22
C ILE A 103 -5.54 5.92 0.46
N MET A 104 -5.28 4.65 0.15
CA MET A 104 -6.24 3.75 -0.49
C MET A 104 -7.50 3.59 0.39
N LEU A 105 -7.34 3.24 1.66
CA LEU A 105 -8.46 3.06 2.59
C LEU A 105 -9.25 4.36 2.76
N LYS A 106 -8.58 5.48 2.99
CA LYS A 106 -9.19 6.81 3.11
C LYS A 106 -9.99 7.20 1.86
N SER A 107 -9.47 6.89 0.67
CA SER A 107 -10.20 7.15 -0.57
C SER A 107 -11.38 6.20 -0.73
N SER A 108 -11.24 4.92 -0.38
CA SER A 108 -12.27 3.89 -0.54
C SER A 108 -13.49 4.15 0.34
N VAL A 109 -13.30 4.62 1.58
CA VAL A 109 -14.40 4.98 2.49
C VAL A 109 -15.32 6.04 1.87
N LYS A 110 -14.77 7.01 1.15
CA LYS A 110 -15.58 8.03 0.47
C LYS A 110 -16.50 7.45 -0.61
N PHE A 111 -16.09 6.34 -1.21
CA PHE A 111 -16.80 5.69 -2.32
C PHE A 111 -17.55 4.42 -1.89
N GLU A 112 -17.75 4.22 -0.58
CA GLU A 112 -18.46 3.05 -0.05
C GLU A 112 -19.79 2.79 -0.76
N LYS A 113 -20.62 3.83 -0.90
CA LYS A 113 -21.92 3.73 -1.57
C LYS A 113 -21.80 3.31 -3.06
N ALA A 114 -20.74 3.76 -3.73
CA ALA A 114 -20.50 3.38 -5.12
C ALA A 114 -20.06 1.93 -5.24
N PHE A 115 -19.26 1.42 -4.30
CA PHE A 115 -18.91 0.00 -4.23
C PHE A 115 -20.10 -0.88 -3.91
N LEU A 116 -20.98 -0.46 -3.00
CA LEU A 116 -22.22 -1.17 -2.70
C LEU A 116 -23.12 -1.28 -3.92
N ARG A 117 -23.28 -0.18 -4.66
CA ARG A 117 -24.03 -0.17 -5.90
C ARG A 117 -23.43 -1.10 -6.97
N MET A 118 -22.09 -1.07 -7.13
CA MET A 118 -21.38 -1.97 -8.02
C MET A 118 -21.57 -3.44 -7.65
N ASN A 119 -21.58 -3.76 -6.36
CA ASN A 119 -21.86 -5.11 -5.87
C ASN A 119 -23.27 -5.60 -6.25
N PHE A 120 -24.24 -4.69 -6.33
CA PHE A 120 -25.61 -5.01 -6.73
C PHE A 120 -25.78 -5.15 -8.23
N GLU A 121 -25.18 -4.27 -9.02
CA GLU A 121 -25.44 -4.15 -10.46
C GLU A 121 -24.45 -4.93 -11.32
N ASP A 122 -23.18 -5.10 -10.85
CA ASP A 122 -22.13 -5.76 -11.64
C ASP A 122 -21.95 -7.24 -11.24
N LYS A 123 -22.52 -8.14 -12.03
CA LYS A 123 -22.35 -9.60 -11.87
C LYS A 123 -20.88 -10.03 -11.93
N GLY A 124 -20.07 -9.34 -12.73
CA GLY A 124 -18.63 -9.60 -12.85
C GLY A 124 -17.88 -9.29 -11.56
N TYR A 125 -18.30 -8.26 -10.83
CA TYR A 125 -17.76 -7.92 -9.52
C TYR A 125 -17.98 -9.05 -8.51
N ASN A 126 -19.21 -9.56 -8.43
CA ASN A 126 -19.55 -10.67 -7.55
C ASN A 126 -18.78 -11.95 -7.91
N THR A 127 -18.70 -12.28 -9.19
CA THR A 127 -17.96 -13.46 -9.68
C THR A 127 -16.48 -13.36 -9.35
N TYR A 128 -15.89 -12.17 -9.46
CA TYR A 128 -14.48 -11.93 -9.15
C TYR A 128 -14.19 -12.22 -7.66
N PHE A 129 -15.04 -11.76 -6.74
CA PHE A 129 -14.88 -12.01 -5.32
C PHE A 129 -15.13 -13.47 -4.94
N HIS A 130 -16.16 -14.11 -5.50
CA HIS A 130 -16.44 -15.53 -5.28
C HIS A 130 -15.26 -16.40 -5.74
N ARG A 131 -14.70 -16.13 -6.90
CA ARG A 131 -13.55 -16.88 -7.43
C ARG A 131 -12.31 -16.75 -6.54
N LYS A 132 -12.06 -15.60 -5.94
CA LYS A 132 -10.95 -15.40 -5.01
C LYS A 132 -11.15 -16.13 -3.68
N GLN A 133 -12.37 -16.24 -3.20
CA GLN A 133 -12.69 -16.98 -1.97
C GLN A 133 -12.53 -18.50 -2.16
N THR A 134 -12.88 -19.04 -3.34
CA THR A 134 -12.80 -20.46 -3.63
C THR A 134 -11.39 -20.92 -4.02
N SER A 135 -10.55 -20.07 -4.56
CA SER A 135 -9.17 -20.43 -4.92
C SER A 135 -8.21 -20.46 -3.71
N GLY A 136 -8.74 -20.52 -2.47
CA GLY A 136 -8.09 -21.00 -1.25
C GLY A 136 -6.64 -20.61 -0.97
N GLY A 137 -6.20 -19.50 -1.50
CA GLY A 137 -4.87 -18.96 -1.30
C GLY A 137 -4.93 -17.67 -0.51
N PHE A 138 -5.09 -17.74 0.81
CA PHE A 138 -4.62 -16.69 1.70
C PHE A 138 -3.08 -16.64 1.63
N GLY A 139 -2.57 -16.46 0.42
CA GLY A 139 -1.21 -16.05 0.21
C GLY A 139 -1.12 -14.59 0.62
N SER A 140 -0.34 -14.32 1.63
CA SER A 140 0.20 -13.01 2.02
C SER A 140 0.94 -12.37 0.82
N SER A 141 0.22 -12.05 -0.22
CA SER A 141 0.72 -11.20 -1.29
C SER A 141 0.25 -9.79 -0.97
N ARG A 142 1.06 -9.06 -0.19
CA ARG A 142 1.11 -7.61 -0.34
C ARG A 142 0.90 -7.29 -1.80
N CYS A 143 0.06 -6.31 -2.08
CA CYS A 143 -0.23 -5.85 -3.43
C CYS A 143 1.05 -5.65 -4.25
N GLU A 144 1.56 -6.69 -4.87
CA GLU A 144 2.55 -6.57 -5.94
C GLU A 144 1.81 -6.03 -7.16
N CYS A 145 1.75 -4.71 -7.24
CA CYS A 145 1.42 -4.06 -8.50
C CYS A 145 2.67 -4.12 -9.36
N PHE A 146 2.73 -5.10 -10.25
CA PHE A 146 3.62 -5.00 -11.39
C PHE A 146 3.23 -3.76 -12.21
N LEU A 147 4.24 -2.93 -12.47
CA LEU A 147 4.24 -1.90 -13.51
C LEU A 147 4.01 -2.54 -14.88
#